data_1a5ef3986d1550c735fc7f18e4f88ce2
#
_entry.id   1a5ef3986d1550c735fc7f18e4f88ce2
#
_cell.length_a   1.000
_cell.length_b   1.000
_cell.length_c   1.000
_cell.angle_alpha   90.00
_cell.angle_beta   90.00
_cell.angle_gamma   90.00
#
_symmetry.space_group_name_H-M   'P 1'
#
loop_
_entity.id
_entity.type
_entity.pdbx_description
1 polymer ?
#
loop_
_entity_poly.entity_id
_entity_poly.type
_entity_poly.pdbx_seq_one_letter_code
_entity_poly.pdbx_strand_id
1 'polypeptide(L)'
;MKTIIFYRSSYRGNTLKIAQSMSEALSADLMSIDNVNSTDLSQYDLIGFGSAINFAAHDIRLQRFVAEQNLAGKNVFIFSTRCRPLLGAYHKPLRRIIESKGAIVAGEFSCRGYDRTGPWVLLDGYNKSRPNERDIFKARLFAEKMKWKLHPLASVYKIPVNEYFSGIAIRKKDAEIIAGNKVVFINTSTCIGCGKCVKACPMHIFSLKDKALPLNEDNCIQCRICAHKCPTSSIFIKESFLNGLRIALIESFSDKLQKSYNTY
;
A
#
# COMPACT_ATOMS: atom_id res chain seq x y z
N MET A 1 9.60 3.56 17.07
CA MET A 1 10.22 3.64 15.73
C MET A 1 9.95 5.02 15.18
N LYS A 2 10.99 5.85 15.09
CA LYS A 2 10.89 7.20 14.53
C LYS A 2 11.07 7.13 13.02
N THR A 3 10.17 7.75 12.27
CA THR A 3 10.13 7.64 10.81
C THR A 3 10.11 9.02 10.15
N ILE A 4 10.80 9.18 9.04
CA ILE A 4 10.71 10.35 8.18
C ILE A 4 10.44 9.94 6.74
N ILE A 5 9.66 10.72 6.02
CA ILE A 5 9.33 10.52 4.61
C ILE A 5 9.74 11.75 3.82
N PHE A 6 10.69 11.57 2.92
CA PHE A 6 11.06 12.55 1.92
C PHE A 6 10.33 12.29 0.62
N TYR A 7 9.75 13.34 0.07
CA TYR A 7 9.05 13.21 -1.20
C TYR A 7 9.35 14.36 -2.14
N ARG A 8 9.17 14.10 -3.42
CA ARG A 8 9.07 15.14 -4.44
C ARG A 8 7.79 14.95 -5.25
N SER A 9 6.98 16.00 -5.29
CA SER A 9 5.70 16.00 -6.00
C SER A 9 5.59 17.23 -6.89
N SER A 10 6.03 17.11 -8.13
CA SER A 10 6.07 18.22 -9.09
C SER A 10 4.77 18.43 -9.87
N TYR A 11 3.86 17.46 -9.85
CA TYR A 11 2.68 17.50 -10.70
C TYR A 11 1.43 17.06 -9.94
N ARG A 12 0.44 17.96 -9.84
CA ARG A 12 -0.90 17.77 -9.24
C ARG A 12 -0.94 17.07 -7.87
N GLY A 13 0.15 17.05 -7.14
CA GLY A 13 0.20 16.48 -5.80
C GLY A 13 0.06 14.94 -5.74
N ASN A 14 0.18 14.21 -6.86
CA ASN A 14 0.01 12.76 -6.87
C ASN A 14 0.86 12.06 -5.80
N THR A 15 2.16 12.33 -5.81
CA THR A 15 3.10 11.72 -4.85
C THR A 15 2.87 12.25 -3.43
N LEU A 16 2.51 13.53 -3.29
CA LEU A 16 2.19 14.12 -1.99
C LEU A 16 1.02 13.41 -1.32
N LYS A 17 -0.08 13.15 -2.03
CA LYS A 17 -1.24 12.41 -1.48
C LYS A 17 -0.85 11.05 -0.92
N ILE A 18 0.02 10.33 -1.62
CA ILE A 18 0.52 9.02 -1.17
C ILE A 18 1.46 9.18 0.03
N ALA A 19 2.36 10.16 -0.01
CA ALA A 19 3.29 10.44 1.09
C ALA A 19 2.55 10.84 2.38
N GLN A 20 1.53 11.69 2.28
CA GLN A 20 0.65 12.08 3.41
C GLN A 20 -0.03 10.86 4.03
N SER A 21 -0.63 10.01 3.21
CA SER A 21 -1.29 8.79 3.66
C SER A 21 -0.35 7.83 4.39
N MET A 22 0.89 7.69 3.92
CA MET A 22 1.92 6.88 4.58
C MET A 22 2.41 7.54 5.87
N SER A 23 2.60 8.87 5.86
CA SER A 23 3.02 9.64 7.03
C SER A 23 2.01 9.52 8.17
N GLU A 24 0.72 9.64 7.89
CA GLU A 24 -0.36 9.44 8.88
C GLU A 24 -0.31 8.03 9.48
N ALA A 25 -0.14 6.98 8.66
CA ALA A 25 -0.11 5.61 9.12
C ALA A 25 1.11 5.28 10.01
N LEU A 26 2.23 5.93 9.73
CA LEU A 26 3.50 5.74 10.46
C LEU A 26 3.71 6.74 11.60
N SER A 27 2.86 7.76 11.73
CA SER A 27 3.12 8.96 12.54
C SER A 27 4.50 9.54 12.21
N ALA A 28 4.80 9.68 10.92
CA ALA A 28 6.10 10.04 10.41
C ALA A 28 6.21 11.53 10.11
N ASP A 29 7.41 12.07 10.28
CA ASP A 29 7.75 13.39 9.76
C ASP A 29 7.68 13.37 8.23
N LEU A 30 7.08 14.40 7.62
CA LEU A 30 6.89 14.49 6.17
C LEU A 30 7.57 15.74 5.62
N MET A 31 8.53 15.55 4.73
CA MET A 31 9.32 16.66 4.17
C MET A 31 9.42 16.60 2.65
N SER A 32 9.16 17.74 2.00
CA SER A 32 9.50 17.89 0.57
C SER A 32 11.00 18.14 0.43
N ILE A 33 11.65 17.43 -0.48
CA ILE A 33 13.07 17.67 -0.76
C ILE A 33 13.35 19.06 -1.35
N ASP A 34 12.34 19.72 -1.89
CA ASP A 34 12.48 21.08 -2.41
C ASP A 34 12.64 22.14 -1.27
N ASN A 35 12.33 21.74 -0.01
CA ASN A 35 12.36 22.63 1.17
C ASN A 35 13.38 22.19 2.23
N VAL A 36 14.25 21.21 1.92
CA VAL A 36 15.22 20.66 2.88
C VAL A 36 16.61 21.08 2.50
N ASN A 37 17.29 21.79 3.40
CA ASN A 37 18.68 22.14 3.24
C ASN A 37 19.63 21.09 3.88
N SER A 38 19.25 20.56 5.04
CA SER A 38 19.92 19.44 5.72
C SER A 38 18.98 18.81 6.74
N THR A 39 19.10 17.52 6.97
CA THR A 39 18.36 16.81 8.02
C THR A 39 19.27 15.78 8.66
N ASP A 40 19.34 15.81 9.98
CA ASP A 40 20.02 14.74 10.72
C ASP A 40 19.15 13.48 10.69
N LEU A 41 19.64 12.49 9.96
CA LEU A 41 18.95 11.19 9.81
C LEU A 41 19.31 10.20 10.91
N SER A 42 20.24 10.52 11.81
CA SER A 42 20.71 9.62 12.87
C SER A 42 19.56 9.18 13.78
N GLN A 43 18.63 10.06 14.07
CA GLN A 43 17.49 9.85 14.96
C GLN A 43 16.34 9.01 14.36
N TYR A 44 16.38 8.68 13.07
CA TYR A 44 15.30 7.94 12.40
C TYR A 44 15.66 6.48 12.17
N ASP A 45 14.72 5.60 12.50
CA ASP A 45 14.84 4.15 12.32
C ASP A 45 14.41 3.71 10.92
N LEU A 46 13.47 4.45 10.32
CA LEU A 46 12.90 4.17 9.01
C LEU A 46 12.82 5.45 8.18
N ILE A 47 13.27 5.40 6.95
CA ILE A 47 13.30 6.53 6.04
C ILE A 47 12.54 6.18 4.76
N GLY A 48 11.57 6.99 4.38
CA GLY A 48 10.83 6.85 3.12
C GLY A 48 11.35 7.81 2.04
N PHE A 49 11.55 7.32 0.82
CA PHE A 49 11.88 8.16 -0.33
C PHE A 49 10.88 7.95 -1.47
N GLY A 50 10.27 9.04 -1.96
CA GLY A 50 9.28 8.93 -3.01
C GLY A 50 9.20 10.08 -4.00
N SER A 51 8.92 9.74 -5.27
CA SER A 51 8.63 10.70 -6.33
C SER A 51 7.75 10.13 -7.43
N ALA A 52 7.35 10.97 -8.37
CA ALA A 52 6.82 10.49 -9.64
C ALA A 52 7.91 9.74 -10.43
N ILE A 53 7.48 8.80 -11.29
CA ILE A 53 8.34 8.16 -12.28
C ILE A 53 8.35 9.00 -13.54
N ASN A 54 9.50 9.57 -13.85
CA ASN A 54 9.77 10.36 -15.03
C ASN A 54 10.82 9.63 -15.90
N PHE A 55 10.57 9.42 -17.19
CA PHE A 55 11.53 8.76 -18.08
C PHE A 55 12.08 7.43 -17.55
N ALA A 56 11.19 6.58 -17.06
CA ALA A 56 11.49 5.26 -16.50
C ALA A 56 12.34 5.23 -15.21
N ALA A 57 12.45 6.33 -14.48
CA ALA A 57 13.16 6.41 -13.20
C ALA A 57 12.47 7.39 -12.23
N HIS A 58 12.88 7.35 -10.97
CA HIS A 58 12.55 8.41 -10.02
C HIS A 58 13.09 9.77 -10.46
N ASP A 59 12.45 10.84 -10.01
CA ASP A 59 12.91 12.21 -10.26
C ASP A 59 14.41 12.35 -9.91
N ILE A 60 15.17 12.94 -10.83
CA ILE A 60 16.63 13.07 -10.71
C ILE A 60 17.06 13.88 -9.47
N ARG A 61 16.23 14.84 -9.05
CA ARG A 61 16.52 15.63 -7.84
C ARG A 61 16.40 14.79 -6.59
N LEU A 62 15.40 13.87 -6.53
CA LEU A 62 15.31 12.91 -5.44
C LEU A 62 16.51 11.98 -5.44
N GLN A 63 16.95 11.48 -6.58
CA GLN A 63 18.12 10.61 -6.67
C GLN A 63 19.40 11.32 -6.17
N ARG A 64 19.62 12.59 -6.56
CA ARG A 64 20.73 13.41 -6.10
C ARG A 64 20.65 13.65 -4.57
N PHE A 65 19.49 14.05 -4.09
CA PHE A 65 19.27 14.25 -2.65
C PHE A 65 19.61 12.98 -1.85
N VAL A 66 19.16 11.81 -2.30
CA VAL A 66 19.47 10.53 -1.63
C VAL A 66 20.97 10.19 -1.70
N ALA A 67 21.62 10.51 -2.81
CA ALA A 67 23.07 10.28 -2.96
C ALA A 67 23.92 11.11 -1.98
N GLU A 68 23.43 12.24 -1.51
CA GLU A 68 24.09 13.12 -0.55
C GLU A 68 23.86 12.70 0.91
N GLN A 69 22.87 11.84 1.18
CA GLN A 69 22.54 11.45 2.56
C GLN A 69 23.48 10.38 3.11
N ASN A 70 23.67 10.40 4.43
CA ASN A 70 24.31 9.29 5.15
C ASN A 70 23.21 8.27 5.54
N LEU A 71 23.20 7.12 4.89
CA LEU A 71 22.19 6.08 5.06
C LEU A 71 22.76 4.78 5.65
N ALA A 72 23.99 4.76 6.09
CA ALA A 72 24.65 3.56 6.62
C ALA A 72 23.81 2.91 7.75
N GLY A 73 23.48 1.63 7.59
CA GLY A 73 22.70 0.86 8.54
C GLY A 73 21.21 1.25 8.66
N LYS A 74 20.72 2.20 7.86
CA LYS A 74 19.30 2.64 7.93
C LYS A 74 18.38 1.70 7.17
N ASN A 75 17.15 1.56 7.67
CA ASN A 75 16.07 0.93 6.94
C ASN A 75 15.37 1.96 6.06
N VAL A 76 15.16 1.62 4.80
CA VAL A 76 14.58 2.53 3.81
C VAL A 76 13.43 1.86 3.09
N PHE A 77 12.38 2.60 2.78
CA PHE A 77 11.37 2.17 1.81
C PHE A 77 11.29 3.16 0.65
N ILE A 78 10.97 2.65 -0.52
CA ILE A 78 10.82 3.42 -1.76
C ILE A 78 9.36 3.44 -2.16
N PHE A 79 8.85 4.60 -2.58
CA PHE A 79 7.50 4.67 -3.14
C PHE A 79 7.43 5.59 -4.36
N SER A 80 6.50 5.28 -5.28
CA SER A 80 6.33 6.08 -6.48
C SER A 80 4.89 6.19 -6.95
N THR A 81 4.63 7.28 -7.69
CA THR A 81 3.44 7.40 -8.55
C THR A 81 3.87 7.34 -10.02
N ARG A 82 3.13 6.62 -10.85
CA ARG A 82 3.50 6.37 -12.24
C ARG A 82 2.28 6.40 -13.17
N CYS A 83 2.52 6.68 -14.44
CA CYS A 83 1.50 6.65 -15.47
C CYS A 83 1.16 5.22 -15.89
N ARG A 84 2.16 4.44 -16.25
CA ARG A 84 1.99 3.10 -16.82
C ARG A 84 1.43 2.08 -15.82
N PRO A 85 0.69 1.07 -16.26
CA PRO A 85 0.08 0.07 -15.37
C PRO A 85 1.11 -0.79 -14.63
N LEU A 86 2.24 -1.11 -15.24
CA LEU A 86 3.30 -1.93 -14.65
C LEU A 86 4.45 -1.07 -14.15
N LEU A 87 5.02 -1.43 -13.00
CA LEU A 87 6.16 -0.71 -12.42
C LEU A 87 7.43 -0.89 -13.26
N GLY A 88 7.67 -2.08 -13.80
CA GLY A 88 8.92 -2.39 -14.48
C GLY A 88 10.12 -2.27 -13.53
N ALA A 89 11.24 -1.77 -14.07
CA ALA A 89 12.50 -1.65 -13.34
C ALA A 89 12.76 -0.24 -12.77
N TYR A 90 11.73 0.60 -12.67
CA TYR A 90 11.84 2.04 -12.41
C TYR A 90 12.45 2.41 -11.05
N HIS A 91 12.32 1.55 -10.06
CA HIS A 91 12.95 1.76 -8.74
C HIS A 91 14.44 1.36 -8.71
N LYS A 92 14.92 0.55 -9.66
CA LYS A 92 16.31 0.03 -9.64
C LYS A 92 17.39 1.11 -9.50
N PRO A 93 17.34 2.25 -10.21
CA PRO A 93 18.37 3.28 -10.06
C PRO A 93 18.44 3.84 -8.64
N LEU A 94 17.30 4.21 -8.06
CA LEU A 94 17.22 4.73 -6.69
C LEU A 94 17.61 3.66 -5.65
N ARG A 95 17.16 2.42 -5.83
CA ARG A 95 17.57 1.29 -4.97
C ARG A 95 19.09 1.12 -4.93
N ARG A 96 19.76 1.14 -6.08
CA ARG A 96 21.23 1.04 -6.15
C ARG A 96 21.93 2.15 -5.38
N ILE A 97 21.46 3.39 -5.47
CA ILE A 97 22.01 4.51 -4.71
C ILE A 97 21.84 4.24 -3.21
N ILE A 98 20.67 3.83 -2.75
CA ILE A 98 20.38 3.54 -1.35
C ILE A 98 21.27 2.41 -0.82
N GLU A 99 21.34 1.30 -1.55
CA GLU A 99 22.13 0.12 -1.18
C GLU A 99 23.64 0.41 -1.19
N SER A 100 24.14 1.23 -2.13
CA SER A 100 25.54 1.66 -2.14
C SER A 100 25.94 2.52 -0.95
N LYS A 101 24.96 3.13 -0.27
CA LYS A 101 25.15 3.88 0.99
C LYS A 101 25.06 2.99 2.23
N GLY A 102 24.99 1.66 2.09
CA GLY A 102 24.91 0.72 3.21
C GLY A 102 23.54 0.65 3.88
N ALA A 103 22.48 1.14 3.23
CA ALA A 103 21.11 1.03 3.73
C ALA A 103 20.40 -0.24 3.25
N ILE A 104 19.42 -0.68 4.01
CA ILE A 104 18.58 -1.85 3.70
C ILE A 104 17.25 -1.37 3.12
N VAL A 105 16.92 -1.77 1.89
CA VAL A 105 15.61 -1.48 1.31
C VAL A 105 14.58 -2.46 1.88
N ALA A 106 13.83 -2.00 2.87
CA ALA A 106 12.82 -2.77 3.59
C ALA A 106 11.58 -3.07 2.74
N GLY A 107 11.24 -2.22 1.78
CA GLY A 107 10.10 -2.43 0.89
C GLY A 107 9.96 -1.39 -0.20
N GLU A 108 9.09 -1.69 -1.17
CA GLU A 108 8.76 -0.80 -2.28
C GLU A 108 7.26 -0.76 -2.54
N PHE A 109 6.77 0.44 -2.83
CA PHE A 109 5.37 0.68 -3.18
C PHE A 109 5.26 1.50 -4.46
N SER A 110 4.26 1.20 -5.27
CA SER A 110 3.94 2.04 -6.44
C SER A 110 2.45 2.00 -6.75
N CYS A 111 1.91 3.14 -7.12
CA CYS A 111 0.55 3.24 -7.62
C CYS A 111 0.47 4.08 -8.88
N ARG A 112 -0.71 4.10 -9.51
CA ARG A 112 -0.96 4.98 -10.65
C ARG A 112 -1.18 6.42 -10.16
N GLY A 113 -0.72 7.37 -10.96
CA GLY A 113 -1.00 8.80 -10.80
C GLY A 113 -1.61 9.37 -12.06
N TYR A 114 -2.35 10.47 -11.92
CA TYR A 114 -2.83 11.23 -13.07
C TYR A 114 -1.65 11.79 -13.86
N ASP A 115 -1.69 11.61 -15.17
CA ASP A 115 -0.67 12.11 -16.08
C ASP A 115 -1.31 12.82 -17.29
N ARG A 116 -0.81 14.01 -17.57
CA ARG A 116 -1.20 14.79 -18.74
C ARG A 116 0.05 15.24 -19.51
N THR A 117 1.04 14.38 -19.65
CA THR A 117 2.28 14.67 -20.35
C THR A 117 2.38 13.89 -21.64
N GLY A 118 3.20 14.37 -22.59
CA GLY A 118 3.39 13.72 -23.89
C GLY A 118 2.09 13.53 -24.65
N PRO A 119 1.80 12.35 -25.19
CA PRO A 119 0.61 12.10 -26.01
C PRO A 119 -0.71 12.24 -25.24
N TRP A 120 -0.66 12.14 -23.89
CA TRP A 120 -1.85 12.24 -23.05
C TRP A 120 -2.44 13.66 -22.99
N VAL A 121 -1.69 14.67 -23.42
CA VAL A 121 -2.21 16.05 -23.54
C VAL A 121 -3.40 16.11 -24.50
N LEU A 122 -3.35 15.38 -25.61
CA LEU A 122 -4.39 15.34 -26.64
C LEU A 122 -5.66 14.62 -26.15
N LEU A 123 -5.53 13.72 -25.18
CA LEU A 123 -6.63 12.96 -24.58
C LEU A 123 -7.10 13.56 -23.24
N ASP A 124 -6.73 14.82 -22.97
CA ASP A 124 -7.01 15.50 -21.69
C ASP A 124 -6.51 14.72 -20.46
N GLY A 125 -5.46 13.92 -20.63
CA GLY A 125 -4.79 13.18 -19.59
C GLY A 125 -5.19 11.71 -19.47
N TYR A 126 -4.35 10.96 -18.78
CA TYR A 126 -4.50 9.53 -18.49
C TYR A 126 -4.56 9.31 -16.97
N ASN A 127 -5.33 8.32 -16.52
CA ASN A 127 -5.56 8.03 -15.09
C ASN A 127 -6.15 9.24 -14.31
N LYS A 128 -7.15 9.93 -14.85
CA LYS A 128 -7.70 11.20 -14.30
C LYS A 128 -8.11 11.14 -12.82
N SER A 129 -8.59 9.98 -12.37
CA SER A 129 -9.05 9.77 -10.99
C SER A 129 -7.95 9.19 -10.06
N ARG A 130 -6.68 9.15 -10.50
CA ARG A 130 -5.60 8.52 -9.71
C ARG A 130 -4.59 9.55 -9.18
N PRO A 131 -4.00 9.33 -7.99
CA PRO A 131 -4.33 8.28 -7.01
C PRO A 131 -5.74 8.49 -6.45
N ASN A 132 -6.50 7.40 -6.31
CA ASN A 132 -7.81 7.39 -5.69
C ASN A 132 -7.76 6.78 -4.27
N GLU A 133 -8.91 6.72 -3.60
CA GLU A 133 -9.02 6.18 -2.24
C GLU A 133 -8.43 4.77 -2.08
N ARG A 134 -8.53 3.95 -3.12
CA ARG A 134 -7.92 2.61 -3.12
C ARG A 134 -6.39 2.65 -3.12
N ASP A 135 -5.79 3.59 -3.86
CA ASP A 135 -4.34 3.77 -3.87
C ASP A 135 -3.85 4.29 -2.53
N ILE A 136 -4.57 5.25 -1.96
CA ILE A 136 -4.34 5.81 -0.64
C ILE A 136 -4.41 4.71 0.42
N PHE A 137 -5.45 3.89 0.39
CA PHE A 137 -5.60 2.76 1.30
C PHE A 137 -4.46 1.74 1.18
N LYS A 138 -4.05 1.38 -0.05
CA LYS A 138 -2.91 0.49 -0.28
C LYS A 138 -1.60 1.08 0.23
N ALA A 139 -1.42 2.39 0.10
CA ALA A 139 -0.26 3.09 0.63
C ALA A 139 -0.20 3.04 2.17
N ARG A 140 -1.34 3.23 2.84
CA ARG A 140 -1.45 3.06 4.31
C ARG A 140 -1.10 1.65 4.75
N LEU A 141 -1.69 0.63 4.11
CA LEU A 141 -1.37 -0.77 4.41
C LEU A 141 0.11 -1.09 4.21
N PHE A 142 0.72 -0.56 3.14
CA PHE A 142 2.15 -0.73 2.92
C PHE A 142 2.97 -0.09 4.05
N ALA A 143 2.60 1.12 4.47
CA ALA A 143 3.28 1.83 5.55
C ALA A 143 3.17 1.06 6.89
N GLU A 144 1.98 0.58 7.24
CA GLU A 144 1.76 -0.27 8.42
C GLU A 144 2.59 -1.56 8.34
N LYS A 145 2.70 -2.16 7.15
CA LYS A 145 3.57 -3.32 6.91
C LYS A 145 5.03 -3.00 7.20
N MET A 146 5.52 -1.83 6.83
CA MET A 146 6.89 -1.42 7.14
C MET A 146 7.12 -1.26 8.64
N LYS A 147 6.16 -0.64 9.34
CA LYS A 147 6.18 -0.50 10.80
C LYS A 147 6.28 -1.85 11.50
N TRP A 148 5.49 -2.82 11.06
CA TRP A 148 5.50 -4.16 11.62
C TRP A 148 6.79 -4.92 11.31
N LYS A 149 7.25 -4.90 10.07
CA LYS A 149 8.47 -5.59 9.64
C LYS A 149 9.70 -5.23 10.47
N LEU A 150 9.75 -3.99 10.96
CA LEU A 150 10.84 -3.47 11.77
C LEU A 150 10.54 -3.52 13.28
N HIS A 151 9.41 -4.05 13.68
CA HIS A 151 9.09 -4.19 15.09
C HIS A 151 9.95 -5.29 15.74
N PRO A 152 10.52 -5.07 16.94
CA PRO A 152 11.38 -6.05 17.60
C PRO A 152 10.74 -7.45 17.73
N LEU A 153 9.43 -7.51 17.96
CA LEU A 153 8.70 -8.77 18.07
C LEU A 153 8.57 -9.53 16.75
N ALA A 154 8.71 -8.88 15.60
CA ALA A 154 8.61 -9.55 14.30
C ALA A 154 9.73 -10.60 14.10
N SER A 155 10.92 -10.35 14.65
CA SER A 155 12.05 -11.29 14.64
C SER A 155 11.86 -12.47 15.58
N VAL A 156 11.22 -12.23 16.73
CA VAL A 156 10.97 -13.25 17.77
C VAL A 156 9.94 -14.28 17.30
N TYR A 157 8.86 -13.82 16.67
CA TYR A 157 7.76 -14.70 16.29
C TYR A 157 7.94 -15.35 14.92
N LYS A 158 9.01 -15.02 14.14
CA LYS A 158 9.24 -15.53 12.77
C LYS A 158 7.96 -15.52 11.92
N ILE A 159 7.07 -14.57 12.17
CA ILE A 159 5.82 -14.43 11.44
C ILE A 159 6.20 -13.90 10.05
N PRO A 160 5.96 -14.64 8.96
CA PRO A 160 6.15 -14.11 7.63
C PRO A 160 5.34 -12.83 7.49
N VAL A 161 5.97 -11.75 7.11
CA VAL A 161 5.32 -10.42 7.00
C VAL A 161 4.07 -10.50 6.10
N ASN A 162 4.06 -11.41 5.14
CA ASN A 162 2.91 -11.69 4.29
C ASN A 162 1.73 -12.34 5.05
N GLU A 163 1.98 -13.16 6.07
CA GLU A 163 0.93 -13.78 6.88
C GLU A 163 0.32 -12.82 7.90
N TYR A 164 1.11 -11.90 8.46
CA TYR A 164 0.58 -10.88 9.38
C TYR A 164 -0.37 -9.90 8.68
N PHE A 165 -0.07 -9.51 7.45
CA PHE A 165 -0.93 -8.61 6.65
C PHE A 165 -1.96 -9.35 5.79
N SER A 166 -1.85 -10.68 5.66
CA SER A 166 -2.94 -11.53 5.16
C SER A 166 -3.98 -11.88 6.24
N GLY A 167 -3.76 -11.40 7.45
CA GLY A 167 -4.56 -11.67 8.62
C GLY A 167 -3.71 -12.34 9.71
N ILE A 168 -3.84 -11.93 10.94
CA ILE A 168 -3.17 -12.45 12.12
C ILE A 168 -2.80 -13.93 11.93
N ALA A 169 -1.53 -14.30 12.19
CA ALA A 169 -1.12 -15.70 12.18
C ALA A 169 -2.04 -16.52 13.09
N ILE A 170 -2.96 -17.24 12.48
CA ILE A 170 -3.88 -18.11 13.21
C ILE A 170 -3.06 -19.29 13.70
N ARG A 171 -2.88 -19.39 15.00
CA ARG A 171 -2.44 -20.66 15.60
C ARG A 171 -3.47 -21.71 15.19
N LYS A 172 -3.06 -22.69 14.39
CA LYS A 172 -3.92 -23.76 13.86
C LYS A 172 -4.73 -24.54 14.90
N LYS A 173 -4.51 -24.30 16.19
CA LYS A 173 -5.14 -25.06 17.29
C LYS A 173 -6.42 -24.45 17.85
N ASP A 174 -6.72 -23.14 17.65
CA ASP A 174 -7.74 -22.48 18.45
C ASP A 174 -8.83 -21.73 17.66
N ALA A 175 -8.90 -21.89 16.33
CA ALA A 175 -9.86 -21.16 15.54
C ALA A 175 -10.72 -22.07 14.65
N GLU A 176 -11.99 -22.16 14.97
CA GLU A 176 -13.00 -22.51 13.97
C GLU A 176 -13.04 -21.40 12.92
N ILE A 177 -12.33 -21.62 11.83
CA ILE A 177 -12.40 -20.77 10.66
C ILE A 177 -13.53 -21.28 9.81
N ILE A 178 -14.60 -20.54 9.71
CA ILE A 178 -15.58 -20.76 8.64
C ILE A 178 -14.93 -20.22 7.37
N ALA A 179 -14.28 -21.12 6.66
CA ALA A 179 -13.65 -20.82 5.40
C ALA A 179 -14.72 -20.52 4.34
N GLY A 180 -14.73 -19.32 3.82
CA GLY A 180 -14.95 -19.19 2.42
C GLY A 180 -13.78 -19.90 1.72
N ASN A 181 -14.01 -20.69 0.73
CA ASN A 181 -13.04 -21.67 0.25
C ASN A 181 -11.81 -21.10 -0.48
N LYS A 182 -11.70 -19.78 -0.74
CA LYS A 182 -10.74 -19.28 -1.72
C LYS A 182 -9.94 -18.03 -1.29
N VAL A 183 -10.61 -16.99 -0.85
CA VAL A 183 -9.99 -15.66 -0.70
C VAL A 183 -10.29 -15.01 0.63
N VAL A 184 -11.49 -15.18 1.17
CA VAL A 184 -11.98 -14.51 2.38
C VAL A 184 -12.18 -15.52 3.51
N PHE A 185 -11.56 -15.26 4.65
CA PHE A 185 -11.68 -16.12 5.82
C PHE A 185 -12.23 -15.29 6.99
N ILE A 186 -13.12 -15.87 7.77
CA ILE A 186 -13.70 -15.24 8.95
C ILE A 186 -13.46 -16.12 10.16
N ASN A 187 -12.83 -15.55 11.17
CA ASN A 187 -12.73 -16.18 12.48
C ASN A 187 -14.06 -16.01 13.22
N THR A 188 -14.83 -17.08 13.33
CA THR A 188 -16.15 -17.04 13.93
C THR A 188 -16.12 -16.91 15.44
N SER A 189 -15.04 -17.31 16.10
CA SER A 189 -14.91 -17.16 17.55
C SER A 189 -14.76 -15.69 17.95
N THR A 190 -14.13 -14.86 17.11
CA THR A 190 -13.93 -13.43 17.38
C THR A 190 -14.94 -12.52 16.68
N CYS A 191 -15.67 -13.02 15.67
CA CYS A 191 -16.70 -12.26 14.97
C CYS A 191 -17.91 -12.01 15.88
N ILE A 192 -18.27 -10.74 16.08
CA ILE A 192 -19.40 -10.31 16.90
C ILE A 192 -20.69 -10.04 16.10
N GLY A 193 -20.73 -10.37 14.81
CA GLY A 193 -21.93 -10.18 13.97
C GLY A 193 -22.33 -8.72 13.73
N CYS A 194 -21.43 -7.76 13.85
CA CYS A 194 -21.76 -6.31 13.79
C CYS A 194 -22.17 -5.78 12.40
N GLY A 195 -22.05 -6.57 11.34
CA GLY A 195 -22.47 -6.23 9.97
C GLY A 195 -21.62 -5.16 9.27
N LYS A 196 -20.56 -4.60 9.88
CA LYS A 196 -19.74 -3.55 9.27
C LYS A 196 -19.07 -4.00 7.97
N CYS A 197 -18.67 -5.26 7.87
CA CYS A 197 -18.10 -5.84 6.64
C CYS A 197 -19.11 -5.92 5.50
N VAL A 198 -20.37 -6.24 5.81
CA VAL A 198 -21.47 -6.30 4.82
C VAL A 198 -21.68 -4.92 4.22
N LYS A 199 -21.79 -3.89 5.06
CA LYS A 199 -22.00 -2.50 4.64
C LYS A 199 -20.78 -1.92 3.91
N ALA A 200 -19.57 -2.32 4.31
CA ALA A 200 -18.34 -1.75 3.77
C ALA A 200 -17.83 -2.44 2.49
N CYS A 201 -18.40 -3.58 2.11
CA CYS A 201 -17.90 -4.31 0.94
C CYS A 201 -18.50 -3.74 -0.36
N PRO A 202 -17.68 -3.14 -1.26
CA PRO A 202 -18.18 -2.57 -2.51
C PRO A 202 -18.68 -3.65 -3.49
N MET A 203 -18.28 -4.91 -3.27
CA MET A 203 -18.67 -6.04 -4.12
C MET A 203 -19.79 -6.89 -3.50
N HIS A 204 -20.33 -6.48 -2.35
CA HIS A 204 -21.44 -7.14 -1.66
C HIS A 204 -21.27 -8.66 -1.50
N ILE A 205 -20.03 -9.10 -1.22
CA ILE A 205 -19.72 -10.54 -1.11
C ILE A 205 -20.12 -11.17 0.22
N PHE A 206 -20.58 -10.39 1.19
CA PHE A 206 -20.94 -10.90 2.52
C PHE A 206 -22.45 -10.94 2.73
N SER A 207 -22.91 -11.95 3.43
CA SER A 207 -24.20 -11.97 4.12
C SER A 207 -23.99 -11.93 5.63
N LEU A 208 -25.02 -11.58 6.36
CA LEU A 208 -25.06 -11.58 7.80
C LEU A 208 -26.22 -12.47 8.26
N LYS A 209 -25.88 -13.49 9.03
CA LYS A 209 -26.78 -14.18 9.95
C LYS A 209 -26.36 -13.81 11.37
N ASP A 210 -26.06 -14.76 12.22
CA ASP A 210 -25.44 -14.49 13.52
C ASP A 210 -24.00 -13.96 13.38
N LYS A 211 -23.32 -14.44 12.35
CA LYS A 211 -21.95 -14.06 11.96
C LYS A 211 -21.92 -13.66 10.49
N ALA A 212 -20.88 -12.91 10.11
CA ALA A 212 -20.67 -12.61 8.70
C ALA A 212 -20.22 -13.87 7.95
N LEU A 213 -20.76 -14.05 6.72
CA LEU A 213 -20.44 -15.18 5.86
C LEU A 213 -20.11 -14.66 4.45
N PRO A 214 -18.96 -15.06 3.85
CA PRO A 214 -18.66 -14.72 2.47
C PRO A 214 -19.43 -15.67 1.53
N LEU A 215 -20.26 -15.12 0.64
CA LEU A 215 -21.07 -15.88 -0.30
C LEU A 215 -20.49 -15.95 -1.71
N ASN A 216 -19.91 -14.84 -2.19
CA ASN A 216 -19.46 -14.69 -3.58
C ASN A 216 -17.99 -14.28 -3.64
N GLU A 217 -17.11 -15.11 -3.10
CA GLU A 217 -15.68 -14.79 -2.98
C GLU A 217 -14.98 -14.56 -4.33
N ASP A 218 -15.48 -15.17 -5.42
CA ASP A 218 -14.95 -14.95 -6.76
C ASP A 218 -15.06 -13.49 -7.22
N ASN A 219 -15.99 -12.73 -6.64
CA ASN A 219 -16.12 -11.30 -6.88
C ASN A 219 -15.25 -10.45 -5.94
N CYS A 220 -14.53 -11.05 -5.01
CA CYS A 220 -13.67 -10.32 -4.10
C CYS A 220 -12.50 -9.66 -4.83
N ILE A 221 -12.44 -8.33 -4.81
CA ILE A 221 -11.35 -7.54 -5.39
C ILE A 221 -10.17 -7.34 -4.42
N GLN A 222 -10.15 -8.07 -3.31
CA GLN A 222 -9.07 -8.06 -2.31
C GLN A 222 -8.73 -6.65 -1.77
N CYS A 223 -9.69 -5.73 -1.73
CA CYS A 223 -9.49 -4.35 -1.28
C CYS A 223 -9.27 -4.22 0.24
N ARG A 224 -9.58 -5.27 1.02
CA ARG A 224 -9.43 -5.35 2.48
C ARG A 224 -10.24 -4.34 3.31
N ILE A 225 -11.12 -3.56 2.71
CA ILE A 225 -11.96 -2.59 3.43
C ILE A 225 -12.74 -3.28 4.56
N CYS A 226 -13.29 -4.46 4.30
CA CYS A 226 -14.02 -5.26 5.29
C CYS A 226 -13.15 -5.67 6.47
N ALA A 227 -11.91 -6.10 6.24
CA ALA A 227 -10.96 -6.45 7.30
C ALA A 227 -10.57 -5.24 8.13
N HIS A 228 -10.30 -4.09 7.47
CA HIS A 228 -9.97 -2.84 8.16
C HIS A 228 -11.13 -2.28 9.00
N LYS A 229 -12.36 -2.42 8.53
CA LYS A 229 -13.57 -1.97 9.25
C LYS A 229 -14.03 -2.95 10.33
N CYS A 230 -13.45 -4.13 10.41
CA CYS A 230 -13.79 -5.13 11.43
C CYS A 230 -13.22 -4.75 12.81
N PRO A 231 -14.06 -4.45 13.79
CA PRO A 231 -13.60 -3.99 15.11
C PRO A 231 -12.86 -5.08 15.90
N THR A 232 -13.10 -6.35 15.56
CA THR A 232 -12.49 -7.50 16.22
C THR A 232 -11.42 -8.17 15.38
N SER A 233 -11.05 -7.57 14.25
CA SER A 233 -10.04 -8.11 13.31
C SER A 233 -10.32 -9.56 12.91
N SER A 234 -11.60 -9.95 12.81
CA SER A 234 -12.02 -11.33 12.53
C SER A 234 -11.96 -11.72 11.06
N ILE A 235 -11.63 -10.79 10.15
CA ILE A 235 -11.69 -11.02 8.70
C ILE A 235 -10.30 -11.04 8.10
N PHE A 236 -10.00 -12.09 7.34
CA PHE A 236 -8.73 -12.28 6.66
C PHE A 236 -8.96 -12.38 5.15
N ILE A 237 -8.11 -11.72 4.38
CA ILE A 237 -8.12 -11.80 2.92
C ILE A 237 -6.81 -12.42 2.46
N LYS A 238 -6.88 -13.62 1.90
CA LYS A 238 -5.73 -14.30 1.29
C LYS A 238 -5.38 -13.62 -0.03
N GLU A 239 -4.16 -13.17 -0.19
CA GLU A 239 -3.68 -12.67 -1.48
C GLU A 239 -3.41 -13.82 -2.43
N SER A 240 -3.95 -13.73 -3.63
CA SER A 240 -3.68 -14.64 -4.74
C SER A 240 -3.14 -13.85 -5.92
N PHE A 241 -1.99 -14.26 -6.46
CA PHE A 241 -1.40 -13.65 -7.64
C PHE A 241 -2.35 -13.69 -8.84
N LEU A 242 -3.00 -14.84 -9.07
CA LEU A 242 -3.95 -15.02 -10.17
C LEU A 242 -5.18 -14.11 -10.03
N ASN A 243 -5.68 -13.96 -8.81
CA ASN A 243 -6.79 -13.05 -8.56
C ASN A 243 -6.37 -11.58 -8.68
N GLY A 244 -5.16 -11.24 -8.28
CA GLY A 244 -4.56 -9.93 -8.52
C GLY A 244 -4.43 -9.60 -10.01
N LEU A 245 -4.02 -10.56 -10.83
CA LEU A 245 -3.94 -10.41 -12.28
C LEU A 245 -5.34 -10.24 -12.90
N ARG A 246 -6.32 -11.06 -12.49
CA ARG A 246 -7.72 -10.94 -12.91
C ARG A 246 -8.29 -9.56 -12.58
N ILE A 247 -8.05 -9.04 -11.36
CA ILE A 247 -8.50 -7.71 -10.96
C ILE A 247 -7.85 -6.63 -11.82
N ALA A 248 -6.54 -6.74 -12.10
CA ALA A 248 -5.84 -5.79 -12.96
C ALA A 248 -6.41 -5.77 -14.39
N LEU A 249 -6.79 -6.93 -14.92
CA LEU A 249 -7.45 -7.04 -16.23
C LEU A 249 -8.86 -6.41 -16.19
N ILE A 250 -9.67 -6.72 -15.18
CA ILE A 250 -11.03 -6.17 -15.03
C ILE A 250 -10.96 -4.63 -14.85
N GLU A 251 -10.02 -4.13 -14.06
CA GLU A 251 -9.80 -2.68 -13.88
C GLU A 251 -9.36 -1.98 -15.16
N SER A 252 -8.69 -2.69 -16.06
CA SER A 252 -8.29 -2.14 -17.36
C SER A 252 -9.46 -1.97 -18.33
N PHE A 253 -10.56 -2.70 -18.12
CA PHE A 253 -11.70 -2.76 -19.03
C PHE A 253 -13.01 -2.19 -18.46
N SER A 254 -13.08 -1.78 -17.18
CA SER A 254 -14.35 -1.43 -16.55
C SER A 254 -14.37 -0.08 -15.82
N ASP A 255 -14.92 0.94 -16.48
CA ASP A 255 -15.37 2.21 -15.83
C ASP A 255 -16.49 2.00 -14.80
N LYS A 256 -17.19 0.86 -14.83
CA LYS A 256 -18.32 0.56 -13.94
C LYS A 256 -17.88 0.30 -12.50
N LEU A 257 -16.75 -0.32 -12.27
CA LEU A 257 -16.20 -0.54 -10.93
C LEU A 257 -15.80 0.78 -10.26
N GLN A 258 -15.40 1.77 -11.04
CA GLN A 258 -14.97 3.07 -10.54
C GLN A 258 -16.14 3.90 -9.97
N LYS A 259 -17.36 3.75 -10.53
CA LYS A 259 -18.56 4.44 -10.03
C LYS A 259 -19.04 3.90 -8.69
N SER A 260 -18.85 2.61 -8.41
CA SER A 260 -19.26 2.02 -7.13
C SER A 260 -18.33 2.39 -5.95
N TYR A 261 -17.10 2.82 -6.22
CA TYR A 261 -16.17 3.29 -5.18
C TYR A 261 -16.39 4.73 -4.72
N ASN A 262 -17.03 5.56 -5.55
CA ASN A 262 -17.25 6.97 -5.26
C ASN A 262 -18.53 7.24 -4.43
N THR A 263 -19.29 6.20 -4.09
CA THR A 263 -20.56 6.29 -3.35
C THR A 263 -20.46 5.85 -1.88
N TYR A 264 -19.23 5.62 -1.36
CA TYR A 264 -19.04 5.22 0.05
C TYR A 264 -17.94 6.01 0.75
#